data_43a421e4df4a59d74123cee3e02e137c
#
_entry.id   43a421e4df4a59d74123cee3e02e137c
#
_cell.length_a   1.000
_cell.length_b   1.000
_cell.length_c   1.000
_cell.angle_alpha   90.00
_cell.angle_beta   90.00
_cell.angle_gamma   90.00
#
_symmetry.space_group_name_H-M   'P 1'
#
loop_
_entity.id
_entity.type
_entity.pdbx_description
1 polymer ?
#
loop_
_entity_poly.entity_id
_entity_poly.type
_entity_poly.pdbx_seq_one_letter_code
_entity_poly.pdbx_strand_id
1 'polypeptide(L)'
;VENGANPSGCSDYLREKQNILSRGVDVYEVVCGQSLHTKTILIGNDLSVVGSFNADMRSAYLDTELMLVIESEEVNAALRQEGVQYIDQSRLALHDGGTEYGAQFEEVTLPWTKRALYTILSVVQRPIRHLL
;
A
#
# COMPACT_ATOMS: atom_id res chain seq x y z
N VAL A 1 0.10 -6.81 4.09
CA VAL A 1 0.80 -5.70 4.75
C VAL A 1 1.53 -6.21 5.99
N GLU A 2 0.85 -6.87 6.88
CA GLU A 2 1.40 -7.30 8.18
C GLU A 2 2.52 -8.35 8.09
N ASN A 3 2.67 -9.04 6.97
CA ASN A 3 3.74 -10.00 6.71
C ASN A 3 4.73 -9.53 5.63
N GLY A 4 4.76 -8.24 5.35
CA GLY A 4 5.59 -7.65 4.32
C GLY A 4 7.08 -7.89 4.53
N ALA A 5 7.83 -7.92 3.43
CA ALA A 5 9.28 -8.06 3.44
C ALA A 5 10.01 -6.83 4.01
N ASN A 6 9.33 -5.67 4.07
CA ASN A 6 9.87 -4.42 4.62
C ASN A 6 9.17 -4.05 5.94
N PRO A 7 9.74 -4.42 7.10
CA PRO A 7 9.16 -4.09 8.41
C PRO A 7 9.02 -2.59 8.68
N SER A 8 9.95 -1.77 8.16
CA SER A 8 9.92 -0.32 8.34
C SER A 8 8.73 0.32 7.63
N GLY A 9 8.53 -0.02 6.35
CA GLY A 9 7.40 0.47 5.57
C GLY A 9 6.05 0.01 6.13
N CYS A 10 5.94 -1.25 6.56
CA CYS A 10 4.73 -1.75 7.22
C CYS A 10 4.41 -0.99 8.51
N SER A 11 5.41 -0.71 9.32
CA SER A 11 5.28 0.02 10.59
C SER A 11 4.85 1.48 10.36
N ASP A 12 5.38 2.15 9.35
CA ASP A 12 5.02 3.52 8.98
C ASP A 12 3.56 3.57 8.45
N TYR A 13 3.20 2.66 7.57
CA TYR A 13 1.83 2.53 7.08
C TYR A 13 0.81 2.31 8.21
N LEU A 14 1.05 1.34 9.10
CA LEU A 14 0.12 1.05 10.20
C LEU A 14 -0.13 2.26 11.11
N ARG A 15 0.86 3.10 11.28
CA ARG A 15 0.74 4.35 12.03
C ARG A 15 -0.09 5.39 11.28
N GLU A 16 0.13 5.54 9.97
CA GLU A 16 -0.56 6.53 9.14
C GLU A 16 -1.96 6.07 8.67
N LYS A 17 -2.29 4.80 8.81
CA LYS A 17 -3.55 4.21 8.33
C LYS A 17 -4.77 5.02 8.75
N GLN A 18 -4.88 5.37 10.03
CA GLN A 18 -6.03 6.14 10.52
C GLN A 18 -6.09 7.55 9.92
N ASN A 19 -4.94 8.15 9.67
CA ASN A 19 -4.82 9.45 9.04
C ASN A 19 -5.27 9.42 7.57
N ILE A 20 -4.93 8.35 6.85
CA ILE A 20 -5.37 8.10 5.47
C ILE A 20 -6.88 7.90 5.41
N LEU A 21 -7.42 7.01 6.24
CA LEU A 21 -8.86 6.71 6.31
C LEU A 21 -9.67 7.96 6.69
N SER A 22 -9.20 8.78 7.62
CA SER A 22 -9.87 10.02 8.03
C SER A 22 -9.97 11.08 6.91
N ARG A 23 -9.22 10.92 5.84
CA ARG A 23 -9.27 11.77 4.64
C ARG A 23 -10.27 11.25 3.58
N GLY A 24 -11.06 10.25 3.89
CA GLY A 24 -12.04 9.65 2.98
C GLY A 24 -11.44 8.69 1.95
N VAL A 25 -10.26 8.12 2.24
CA VAL A 25 -9.59 7.16 1.35
C VAL A 25 -9.78 5.76 1.89
N ASP A 26 -10.33 4.87 1.08
CA ASP A 26 -10.43 3.45 1.38
C ASP A 26 -9.11 2.75 0.99
N VAL A 27 -8.69 1.76 1.79
CA VAL A 27 -7.38 1.12 1.61
C VAL A 27 -7.52 -0.39 1.47
N TYR A 28 -7.10 -0.91 0.32
CA TYR A 28 -6.98 -2.35 0.10
C TYR A 28 -5.64 -2.86 0.63
N GLU A 29 -5.68 -3.57 1.74
CA GLU A 29 -4.52 -4.20 2.36
C GLU A 29 -4.34 -5.60 1.77
N VAL A 30 -3.49 -5.72 0.76
CA VAL A 30 -3.24 -7.01 0.10
C VAL A 30 -2.48 -7.93 1.05
N VAL A 31 -3.03 -9.12 1.28
CA VAL A 31 -2.45 -10.16 2.13
C VAL A 31 -2.21 -11.39 1.25
N CYS A 32 -1.15 -11.35 0.47
CA CYS A 32 -0.73 -12.49 -0.34
C CYS A 32 0.70 -12.90 0.02
N GLY A 33 1.07 -14.14 -0.31
CA GLY A 33 2.40 -14.67 -0.01
C GLY A 33 3.54 -14.02 -0.80
N GLN A 34 3.24 -13.08 -1.69
CA GLN A 34 4.20 -12.38 -2.54
C GLN A 34 4.29 -10.90 -2.17
N SER A 35 5.47 -10.32 -2.33
CA SER A 35 5.67 -8.89 -2.14
C SER A 35 5.21 -8.12 -3.38
N LEU A 36 4.28 -7.19 -3.21
CA LEU A 36 3.89 -6.24 -4.24
C LEU A 36 4.81 -5.02 -4.21
N HIS A 37 5.34 -4.65 -5.36
CA HIS A 37 6.23 -3.49 -5.50
C HIS A 37 5.83 -2.58 -6.68
N THR A 38 4.60 -2.66 -7.14
CA THR A 38 4.09 -1.83 -8.23
C THR A 38 3.70 -0.44 -7.71
N LYS A 39 3.94 0.58 -8.51
CA LYS A 39 3.53 1.96 -8.29
C LYS A 39 2.78 2.42 -9.52
N THR A 40 1.46 2.35 -9.43
CA THR A 40 0.55 2.64 -10.54
C THR A 40 -0.57 3.52 -10.04
N ILE A 41 -0.88 4.57 -10.79
CA ILE A 41 -2.04 5.44 -10.58
C ILE A 41 -2.90 5.34 -11.83
N LEU A 42 -4.18 5.06 -11.66
CA LEU A 42 -5.16 5.00 -12.75
C LEU A 42 -6.17 6.13 -12.57
N ILE A 43 -6.33 6.95 -13.59
CA ILE A 43 -7.24 8.10 -13.59
C ILE A 43 -8.21 7.95 -14.76
N GLY A 44 -9.51 7.98 -14.47
CA GLY A 44 -10.52 7.71 -15.50
C GLY A 44 -10.33 6.33 -16.12
N ASN A 45 -10.55 6.23 -17.42
CA ASN A 45 -10.46 4.96 -18.16
C ASN A 45 -9.28 4.92 -19.15
N ASP A 46 -8.52 5.97 -19.27
CA ASP A 46 -7.53 6.19 -20.33
C ASP A 46 -6.14 6.62 -19.81
N LEU A 47 -6.07 7.26 -18.64
CA LEU A 47 -4.80 7.78 -18.14
C LEU A 47 -4.21 6.85 -17.07
N SER A 48 -2.94 6.48 -17.28
CA SER A 48 -2.17 5.65 -16.35
C SER A 48 -0.83 6.30 -16.06
N VAL A 49 -0.40 6.26 -14.80
CA VAL A 49 0.92 6.73 -14.38
C VAL A 49 1.64 5.56 -13.70
N VAL A 50 2.80 5.17 -14.21
CA VAL A 50 3.57 4.01 -13.73
C VAL A 50 5.01 4.41 -13.51
N GLY A 51 5.63 3.96 -12.44
CA GLY A 51 7.03 4.30 -12.21
C GLY A 51 7.61 3.85 -10.88
N SER A 52 8.57 4.61 -10.37
CA SER A 52 9.31 4.27 -9.15
C SER A 52 8.78 4.96 -7.89
N PHE A 53 7.94 5.99 -8.00
CA PHE A 53 7.45 6.79 -6.88
C PHE A 53 6.62 5.97 -5.88
N ASN A 54 7.09 5.88 -4.64
CA ASN A 54 6.29 5.36 -3.54
C ASN A 54 5.48 6.49 -2.90
N ALA A 55 4.30 6.16 -2.35
CA ALA A 55 3.49 7.11 -1.59
C ALA A 55 4.06 7.28 -0.16
N ASP A 56 5.34 7.67 -0.05
CA ASP A 56 6.05 7.90 1.19
C ASP A 56 6.85 9.21 1.19
N MET A 57 7.33 9.61 2.36
CA MET A 57 8.07 10.87 2.54
C MET A 57 9.42 10.87 1.83
N ARG A 58 10.05 9.72 1.70
CA ARG A 58 11.35 9.59 1.07
C ARG A 58 11.25 9.82 -0.43
N SER A 59 10.32 9.13 -1.12
CA SER A 59 10.08 9.36 -2.55
C SER A 59 9.60 10.78 -2.84
N ALA A 60 8.83 11.38 -1.91
CA ALA A 60 8.30 12.72 -2.10
C ALA A 60 9.34 13.84 -1.95
N TYR A 61 10.40 13.65 -1.14
CA TYR A 61 11.29 14.75 -0.75
C TYR A 61 12.79 14.46 -0.91
N LEU A 62 13.21 13.21 -1.02
CA LEU A 62 14.63 12.83 -0.97
C LEU A 62 15.11 12.07 -2.19
N ASP A 63 14.29 11.17 -2.74
CA ASP A 63 14.70 10.32 -3.86
C ASP A 63 14.41 11.00 -5.21
N THR A 64 15.19 10.61 -6.21
CA THR A 64 14.89 10.95 -7.60
C THR A 64 14.00 9.86 -8.17
N GLU A 65 12.82 10.24 -8.63
CA GLU A 65 11.80 9.32 -9.13
C GLU A 65 11.54 9.52 -10.63
N LEU A 66 11.21 8.44 -11.30
CA LEU A 66 10.80 8.46 -12.70
C LEU A 66 9.38 7.92 -12.81
N MET A 67 8.49 8.73 -13.41
CA MET A 67 7.11 8.35 -13.67
C MET A 67 6.79 8.49 -15.16
N LEU A 68 6.23 7.45 -15.75
CA LEU A 68 5.72 7.43 -17.11
C LEU A 68 4.21 7.68 -17.09
N VAL A 69 3.78 8.68 -17.84
CA VAL A 69 2.37 9.00 -18.06
C VAL A 69 1.95 8.41 -19.40
N ILE A 70 0.91 7.57 -19.40
CA ILE A 70 0.42 6.84 -20.57
C ILE A 70 -1.06 7.21 -20.77
N GLU A 71 -1.39 7.74 -21.93
CA GLU A 71 -2.76 7.97 -22.36
C GLU A 71 -3.18 6.85 -23.32
N SER A 72 -3.88 5.85 -22.77
CA SER A 72 -4.36 4.68 -23.51
C SER A 72 -5.44 3.93 -22.72
N GLU A 73 -6.62 3.78 -23.28
CA GLU A 73 -7.70 2.98 -22.69
C GLU A 73 -7.30 1.50 -22.55
N GLU A 74 -6.59 0.95 -23.53
CA GLU A 74 -6.16 -0.46 -23.53
C GLU A 74 -5.17 -0.72 -22.37
N VAL A 75 -4.18 0.13 -22.19
CA VAL A 75 -3.19 0.01 -21.12
C VAL A 75 -3.86 0.21 -19.76
N ASN A 76 -4.74 1.22 -19.62
CA ASN A 76 -5.47 1.46 -18.39
C ASN A 76 -6.34 0.27 -17.99
N ALA A 77 -7.07 -0.31 -18.95
CA ALA A 77 -7.91 -1.48 -18.73
C ALA A 77 -7.08 -2.71 -18.32
N ALA A 78 -5.94 -2.96 -18.96
CA ALA A 78 -5.03 -4.05 -18.60
C ALA A 78 -4.48 -3.92 -17.20
N LEU A 79 -3.99 -2.74 -16.81
CA LEU A 79 -3.49 -2.45 -15.46
C LEU A 79 -4.60 -2.55 -14.39
N ARG A 80 -5.82 -2.14 -14.73
CA ARG A 80 -6.98 -2.28 -13.85
C ARG A 80 -7.35 -3.73 -13.62
N GLN A 81 -7.31 -4.56 -14.67
CA GLN A 81 -7.56 -6.00 -14.57
C GLN A 81 -6.55 -6.70 -13.66
N GLU A 82 -5.26 -6.35 -13.75
CA GLU A 82 -4.25 -6.81 -12.80
C GLU A 82 -4.57 -6.37 -11.36
N GLY A 83 -5.00 -5.12 -11.17
CA GLY A 83 -5.38 -4.60 -9.85
C GLY A 83 -6.52 -5.39 -9.20
N VAL A 84 -7.51 -5.85 -9.97
CA VAL A 84 -8.64 -6.63 -9.46
C VAL A 84 -8.19 -7.92 -8.80
N GLN A 85 -7.18 -8.61 -9.32
CA GLN A 85 -6.64 -9.84 -8.73
C GLN A 85 -6.08 -9.61 -7.32
N TYR A 86 -5.50 -8.43 -7.06
CA TYR A 86 -5.03 -8.07 -5.73
C TYR A 86 -6.17 -7.69 -4.78
N ILE A 87 -7.23 -7.06 -5.31
CA ILE A 87 -8.43 -6.72 -4.54
C ILE A 87 -9.08 -7.99 -3.96
N ASP A 88 -9.19 -9.05 -4.74
CA ASP A 88 -9.76 -10.32 -4.29
C ASP A 88 -8.99 -10.97 -3.13
N GLN A 89 -7.70 -10.67 -2.99
CA GLN A 89 -6.82 -11.17 -1.93
C GLN A 89 -6.61 -10.15 -0.82
N SER A 90 -7.38 -9.08 -0.79
CA SER A 90 -7.19 -7.97 0.15
C SER A 90 -8.23 -7.92 1.26
N ARG A 91 -7.84 -7.26 2.34
CA ARG A 91 -8.75 -6.71 3.35
C ARG A 91 -8.97 -5.24 3.04
N LEU A 92 -10.19 -4.84 2.77
CA LEU A 92 -10.57 -3.45 2.54
C LEU A 92 -10.85 -2.77 3.88
N ALA A 93 -10.05 -1.78 4.22
CA ALA A 93 -10.32 -0.87 5.31
C ALA A 93 -11.04 0.35 4.77
N LEU A 94 -12.29 0.54 5.19
CA LEU A 94 -13.15 1.65 4.78
C LEU A 94 -12.88 2.90 5.62
N HIS A 95 -13.04 4.04 5.01
CA HIS A 95 -12.87 5.35 5.67
C HIS A 95 -13.90 5.60 6.78
N ASP A 96 -15.05 4.94 6.73
CA ASP A 96 -16.10 5.00 7.77
C ASP A 96 -15.83 4.08 8.98
N GLY A 97 -14.73 3.34 8.96
CA GLY A 97 -14.31 2.39 9.99
C GLY A 97 -14.77 0.96 9.75
N GLY A 98 -15.50 0.69 8.66
CA GLY A 98 -15.87 -0.65 8.24
C GLY A 98 -14.69 -1.47 7.76
N THR A 99 -14.91 -2.78 7.62
CA THR A 99 -13.93 -3.72 7.04
C THR A 99 -14.67 -4.72 6.17
N GLU A 100 -14.18 -4.89 4.95
CA GLU A 100 -14.66 -5.90 4.01
C GLU A 100 -13.49 -6.80 3.59
N TYR A 101 -13.81 -7.99 3.11
CA TYR A 101 -12.80 -8.98 2.71
C TYR A 101 -13.03 -9.40 1.26
N GLY A 102 -11.95 -9.47 0.49
CA GLY A 102 -11.98 -10.00 -0.87
C GLY A 102 -12.37 -11.47 -0.91
N ALA A 103 -12.84 -11.92 -2.07
CA ALA A 103 -13.36 -13.28 -2.24
C ALA A 103 -12.34 -14.41 -2.00
N GLN A 104 -11.04 -14.09 -2.14
CA GLN A 104 -9.91 -14.99 -1.95
C GLN A 104 -9.02 -14.57 -0.77
N PHE A 105 -9.56 -13.76 0.14
CA PHE A 105 -8.80 -13.31 1.31
C PHE A 105 -8.54 -14.48 2.26
N GLU A 106 -7.27 -14.67 2.61
CA GLU A 106 -6.84 -15.62 3.63
C GLU A 106 -6.26 -14.83 4.83
N GLU A 107 -6.79 -15.08 6.02
CA GLU A 107 -6.29 -14.45 7.22
C GLU A 107 -4.89 -14.99 7.58
N VAL A 108 -3.89 -14.12 7.55
CA VAL A 108 -2.53 -14.43 7.96
C VAL A 108 -2.32 -13.96 9.39
N THR A 109 -2.18 -14.91 10.32
CA THR A 109 -1.85 -14.59 11.71
C THR A 109 -0.35 -14.30 11.86
N LEU A 110 -0.03 -13.09 12.30
CA LEU A 110 1.35 -12.71 12.61
C LEU A 110 1.84 -13.37 13.89
N PRO A 111 3.04 -13.99 13.87
CA PRO A 111 3.71 -14.40 15.09
C PRO A 111 3.85 -13.20 16.05
N TRP A 112 3.67 -13.45 17.35
CA TRP A 112 3.76 -12.40 18.37
C TRP A 112 5.11 -11.66 18.34
N THR A 113 6.21 -12.35 17.96
CA THR A 113 7.54 -11.76 17.80
C THR A 113 7.57 -10.67 16.73
N LYS A 114 6.92 -10.88 15.58
CA LYS A 114 6.80 -9.85 14.53
C LYS A 114 5.94 -8.68 14.98
N ARG A 115 4.84 -8.94 15.70
CA ARG A 115 3.99 -7.87 16.25
C ARG A 115 4.78 -6.99 17.23
N ALA A 116 5.55 -7.59 18.14
CA ALA A 116 6.41 -6.87 19.06
C ALA A 116 7.47 -6.03 18.31
N LEU A 117 8.12 -6.61 17.29
CA LEU A 117 9.09 -5.90 16.45
C LEU A 117 8.48 -4.67 15.77
N TYR A 118 7.30 -4.79 15.16
CA TYR A 118 6.64 -3.66 14.52
C TYR A 118 6.27 -2.55 15.51
N THR A 119 5.82 -2.92 16.71
CA THR A 119 5.55 -1.95 17.76
C THR A 119 6.81 -1.19 18.18
N ILE A 120 7.92 -1.89 18.36
CA ILE A 120 9.22 -1.27 18.70
C ILE A 120 9.68 -0.34 17.57
N LEU A 121 9.65 -0.82 16.32
CA LEU A 121 10.05 -0.02 15.17
C LEU A 121 9.20 1.24 15.01
N SER A 122 7.89 1.16 15.21
CA SER A 122 7.00 2.33 15.12
C SER A 122 7.33 3.45 16.12
N VAL A 123 7.95 3.10 17.25
CA VAL A 123 8.39 4.08 18.26
C VAL A 123 9.79 4.60 17.96
N VAL A 124 10.74 3.70 17.64
CA VAL A 124 12.15 4.03 17.43
C VAL A 124 12.37 4.86 16.15
N GLN A 125 11.58 4.63 15.12
CA GLN A 125 11.72 5.32 13.82
C GLN A 125 11.15 6.75 13.82
N ARG A 126 10.45 7.19 14.86
CA ARG A 126 9.86 8.54 14.92
C ARG A 126 10.85 9.67 14.58
N PRO A 127 12.07 9.74 15.16
CA PRO A 127 12.99 10.85 14.91
C PRO A 127 13.65 10.82 13.53
N ILE A 128 13.73 9.65 12.88
CA ILE A 128 14.42 9.45 11.60
C ILE A 128 13.47 9.20 10.42
N ARG A 129 12.19 9.43 10.62
CA ARG A 129 11.13 9.17 9.63
C ARG A 129 11.40 9.83 8.28
N HIS A 130 12.00 11.01 8.29
CA HIS A 130 12.33 11.74 7.05
C HIS A 130 13.47 11.10 6.24
N LEU A 131 14.12 10.06 6.79
CA LEU A 131 15.19 9.31 6.11
C LEU A 131 14.73 7.91 5.66
N LEU A 132 13.52 7.50 6.02
CA LEU A 132 12.90 6.22 5.69
C LEU A 132 11.85 6.39 4.62
#